data_74d8e99ca77fe2c354be43b567b4e759
#
_entry.id   74d8e99ca77fe2c354be43b567b4e759
#
_cell.length_a   1.000
_cell.length_b   1.000
_cell.length_c   1.000
_cell.angle_alpha   90.00
_cell.angle_beta   90.00
_cell.angle_gamma   90.00
#
_symmetry.space_group_name_H-M   'P 1'
#
loop_
_entity.id
_entity.type
_entity.pdbx_description
1 polymer ?
#
loop_
_entity_poly.entity_id
_entity_poly.type
_entity_poly.pdbx_seq_one_letter_code
_entity_poly.pdbx_strand_id
1 'polypeptide(L)'
;NLVVNAKAGTIMDNAYSYDAVSNVLGIKNNAPLPQSGKAGGQMSHSYTYDPLYRLASATGTYKGTDNKAASYTLSMGYDNMHRITSKKQHLSQTGVQFDGTLNAGYDLTYTYQKADGKKFQLDNVRDINYRTEETPTDSTNINNGHKYIYDANGNLVYINTSRVKKDGKEDEKASEQKFKWDEENRLLAADENGFVSNYWYDADGERTVKTSGEN
;
A
#
# COMPACT_ATOMS: atom_id res chain seq x y z
N ASN A 1 -13.70 -5.90 23.60
CA ASN A 1 -13.28 -7.11 22.85
C ASN A 1 -14.30 -7.44 21.78
N LEU A 2 -13.84 -7.98 20.66
CA LEU A 2 -14.67 -8.59 19.61
C LEU A 2 -14.36 -10.08 19.57
N VAL A 3 -15.37 -10.90 19.90
CA VAL A 3 -15.23 -12.36 19.99
C VAL A 3 -16.11 -13.02 18.95
N VAL A 4 -15.54 -13.96 18.18
CA VAL A 4 -16.27 -14.80 17.23
C VAL A 4 -16.01 -16.26 17.56
N ASN A 5 -17.10 -16.99 17.80
CA ASN A 5 -17.07 -18.42 18.11
C ASN A 5 -17.63 -19.23 16.94
N ALA A 6 -17.00 -20.36 16.65
CA ALA A 6 -17.50 -21.39 15.75
C ALA A 6 -17.78 -22.66 16.55
N LYS A 7 -18.35 -23.68 15.88
CA LYS A 7 -18.66 -24.98 16.53
C LYS A 7 -17.42 -25.64 17.16
N ALA A 8 -16.22 -25.37 16.62
CA ALA A 8 -14.95 -25.93 17.10
C ALA A 8 -14.23 -25.06 18.15
N GLY A 9 -14.81 -23.93 18.58
CA GLY A 9 -14.22 -23.02 19.55
C GLY A 9 -14.10 -21.56 19.06
N THR A 10 -13.39 -20.75 19.83
CA THR A 10 -13.16 -19.33 19.50
C THR A 10 -12.17 -19.22 18.35
N ILE A 11 -12.59 -18.55 17.26
CA ILE A 11 -11.77 -18.30 16.08
C ILE A 11 -11.22 -16.88 16.02
N MET A 12 -11.81 -15.96 16.76
CA MET A 12 -11.35 -14.58 16.91
C MET A 12 -11.70 -14.07 18.31
N ASP A 13 -10.74 -13.46 18.98
CA ASP A 13 -10.90 -12.76 20.26
C ASP A 13 -9.99 -11.54 20.25
N ASN A 14 -10.47 -10.45 19.64
CA ASN A 14 -9.70 -9.21 19.50
C ASN A 14 -9.88 -8.33 20.72
N ALA A 15 -8.80 -8.09 21.45
CA ALA A 15 -8.67 -7.07 22.46
C ALA A 15 -8.07 -5.80 21.84
N TYR A 16 -8.63 -4.65 22.21
CA TYR A 16 -8.21 -3.32 21.75
C TYR A 16 -7.70 -2.51 22.93
N SER A 17 -6.63 -1.73 22.69
CA SER A 17 -6.13 -0.73 23.63
C SER A 17 -6.17 0.65 22.98
N TYR A 18 -6.42 1.68 23.79
CA TYR A 18 -6.60 3.05 23.35
C TYR A 18 -5.81 4.01 24.22
N ASP A 19 -5.47 5.16 23.68
CA ASP A 19 -4.98 6.29 24.46
C ASP A 19 -6.14 7.09 25.08
N ALA A 20 -5.80 8.18 25.78
CA ALA A 20 -6.78 9.02 26.47
C ALA A 20 -7.73 9.78 25.52
N VAL A 21 -7.40 9.89 24.23
CA VAL A 21 -8.22 10.55 23.20
C VAL A 21 -8.81 9.56 22.21
N SER A 22 -8.83 8.27 22.58
CA SER A 22 -9.46 7.18 21.82
C SER A 22 -8.74 6.76 20.54
N ASN A 23 -7.46 7.12 20.33
CA ASN A 23 -6.68 6.50 19.29
C ASN A 23 -6.38 5.03 19.64
N VAL A 24 -6.46 4.15 18.67
CA VAL A 24 -6.15 2.72 18.85
C VAL A 24 -4.63 2.55 19.00
N LEU A 25 -4.17 2.15 20.18
CA LEU A 25 -2.77 1.85 20.45
C LEU A 25 -2.38 0.41 20.09
N GLY A 26 -3.34 -0.50 20.12
CA GLY A 26 -3.06 -1.90 19.80
C GLY A 26 -4.30 -2.74 19.58
N ILE A 27 -4.12 -3.80 18.81
CA ILE A 27 -5.10 -4.86 18.57
C ILE A 27 -4.38 -6.19 18.77
N LYS A 28 -4.95 -7.07 19.60
CA LYS A 28 -4.41 -8.40 19.85
C LYS A 28 -5.50 -9.45 19.73
N ASN A 29 -5.30 -10.44 18.87
CA ASN A 29 -6.15 -11.62 18.84
C ASN A 29 -5.66 -12.64 19.86
N ASN A 30 -6.46 -12.91 20.89
CA ASN A 30 -6.17 -13.88 21.94
C ASN A 30 -6.77 -15.26 21.66
N ALA A 31 -7.41 -15.49 20.51
CA ALA A 31 -7.92 -16.79 20.14
C ALA A 31 -6.80 -17.86 20.19
N PRO A 32 -7.09 -19.11 20.56
CA PRO A 32 -6.09 -20.16 20.58
C PRO A 32 -5.54 -20.42 19.18
N LEU A 33 -4.29 -20.90 19.09
CA LEU A 33 -3.75 -21.38 17.84
C LEU A 33 -4.59 -22.56 17.32
N PRO A 34 -4.90 -22.59 16.02
CA PRO A 34 -5.59 -23.74 15.44
C PRO A 34 -4.69 -25.01 15.48
N GLN A 35 -5.29 -26.16 15.21
CA GLN A 35 -4.54 -27.40 15.08
C GLN A 35 -3.58 -27.34 13.89
N SER A 36 -2.52 -28.17 13.93
CA SER A 36 -1.58 -28.34 12.82
C SER A 36 -2.28 -28.58 11.48
N GLY A 37 -1.82 -27.92 10.42
CA GLY A 37 -2.41 -27.98 9.08
C GLY A 37 -3.72 -27.20 8.90
N LYS A 38 -4.23 -26.51 9.93
CA LYS A 38 -5.42 -25.67 9.81
C LYS A 38 -5.06 -24.20 9.62
N ALA A 39 -5.92 -23.47 8.90
CA ALA A 39 -5.78 -22.04 8.71
C ALA A 39 -6.12 -21.28 10.00
N GLY A 40 -5.56 -20.08 10.15
CA GLY A 40 -5.75 -19.17 11.27
C GLY A 40 -4.44 -18.90 12.01
N GLY A 41 -4.52 -18.16 13.11
CA GLY A 41 -3.36 -17.79 13.92
C GLY A 41 -3.64 -16.59 14.78
N GLN A 42 -2.66 -16.26 15.61
CA GLN A 42 -2.70 -15.08 16.48
C GLN A 42 -2.06 -13.89 15.77
N MET A 43 -2.69 -12.73 15.87
CA MET A 43 -2.15 -11.46 15.36
C MET A 43 -2.07 -10.44 16.48
N SER A 44 -1.04 -9.62 16.42
CA SER A 44 -0.89 -8.46 17.31
C SER A 44 -0.42 -7.27 16.49
N HIS A 45 -1.03 -6.10 16.72
CA HIS A 45 -0.65 -4.83 16.11
C HIS A 45 -0.45 -3.78 17.20
N SER A 46 0.54 -2.92 17.01
CA SER A 46 0.79 -1.75 17.86
C SER A 46 0.94 -0.52 16.98
N TYR A 47 0.40 0.60 17.44
CA TYR A 47 0.36 1.86 16.69
C TYR A 47 0.88 2.99 17.55
N THR A 48 1.57 3.94 16.92
CA THR A 48 1.94 5.23 17.53
C THR A 48 1.45 6.36 16.65
N TYR A 49 1.21 7.49 17.28
CA TYR A 49 0.70 8.69 16.61
C TYR A 49 1.62 9.86 16.88
N ASP A 50 1.62 10.81 15.96
CA ASP A 50 2.29 12.09 16.17
C ASP A 50 1.42 13.06 17.02
N PRO A 51 1.93 14.23 17.40
CA PRO A 51 1.17 15.21 18.19
C PRO A 51 -0.12 15.72 17.51
N LEU A 52 -0.31 15.48 16.22
CA LEU A 52 -1.51 15.83 15.46
C LEU A 52 -2.42 14.61 15.22
N TYR A 53 -2.22 13.52 15.99
CA TYR A 53 -2.98 12.27 15.94
C TYR A 53 -2.92 11.54 14.58
N ARG A 54 -1.86 11.80 13.78
CA ARG A 54 -1.62 11.06 12.53
C ARG A 54 -0.79 9.82 12.85
N LEU A 55 -1.05 8.71 12.16
CA LEU A 55 -0.29 7.47 12.35
C LEU A 55 1.20 7.69 12.06
N ALA A 56 2.03 7.60 13.08
CA ALA A 56 3.49 7.76 12.94
C ALA A 56 4.18 6.42 12.68
N SER A 57 3.77 5.36 13.39
CA SER A 57 4.30 4.02 13.15
C SER A 57 3.28 2.93 13.46
N ALA A 58 3.50 1.77 12.85
CA ALA A 58 2.81 0.54 13.20
C ALA A 58 3.80 -0.63 13.18
N THR A 59 3.57 -1.59 14.07
CA THR A 59 4.22 -2.90 14.04
C THR A 59 3.17 -3.98 14.14
N GLY A 60 3.44 -5.13 13.56
CA GLY A 60 2.54 -6.26 13.66
C GLY A 60 3.29 -7.57 13.67
N THR A 61 2.68 -8.55 14.32
CA THR A 61 3.17 -9.93 14.34
C THR A 61 2.03 -10.89 14.04
N TYR A 62 2.35 -11.96 13.37
CA TYR A 62 1.48 -13.11 13.15
C TYR A 62 2.20 -14.35 13.63
N LYS A 63 1.48 -15.23 14.33
CA LYS A 63 1.91 -16.55 14.74
C LYS A 63 0.85 -17.58 14.32
N GLY A 64 1.21 -18.43 13.38
CA GLY A 64 0.39 -19.56 12.94
C GLY A 64 0.82 -20.87 13.58
N THR A 65 0.23 -21.97 13.11
CA THR A 65 0.69 -23.32 13.39
C THR A 65 1.91 -23.66 12.55
N ASP A 66 2.57 -24.76 12.86
CA ASP A 66 3.65 -25.33 12.04
C ASP A 66 4.80 -24.34 11.80
N ASN A 67 5.15 -23.57 12.84
CA ASN A 67 6.19 -22.52 12.82
C ASN A 67 5.95 -21.39 11.82
N LYS A 68 4.73 -21.20 11.32
CA LYS A 68 4.37 -20.07 10.48
C LYS A 68 4.39 -18.77 11.28
N ALA A 69 5.16 -17.82 10.81
CA ALA A 69 5.29 -16.52 11.47
C ALA A 69 5.44 -15.40 10.45
N ALA A 70 4.95 -14.23 10.80
CA ALA A 70 5.21 -13.00 10.04
C ALA A 70 5.30 -11.81 10.98
N SER A 71 6.03 -10.78 10.56
CA SER A 71 6.08 -9.50 11.24
C SER A 71 6.21 -8.37 10.23
N TYR A 72 5.73 -7.20 10.58
CA TYR A 72 5.97 -5.99 9.78
C TYR A 72 6.26 -4.78 10.67
N THR A 73 6.95 -3.84 10.07
CA THR A 73 7.12 -2.48 10.59
C THR A 73 6.63 -1.49 9.55
N LEU A 74 5.96 -0.43 9.99
CA LEU A 74 5.54 0.70 9.17
C LEU A 74 5.98 1.98 9.86
N SER A 75 6.53 2.93 9.09
CA SER A 75 6.71 4.30 9.55
C SER A 75 6.18 5.29 8.51
N MET A 76 5.59 6.39 9.01
CA MET A 76 4.98 7.44 8.21
C MET A 76 5.61 8.79 8.54
N GLY A 77 5.87 9.60 7.53
CA GLY A 77 6.31 10.98 7.69
C GLY A 77 5.33 11.93 6.99
N TYR A 78 5.17 13.11 7.58
CA TYR A 78 4.24 14.13 7.11
C TYR A 78 4.90 15.50 7.12
N ASP A 79 4.39 16.39 6.27
CA ASP A 79 4.75 17.80 6.34
C ASP A 79 3.69 18.65 7.09
N ASN A 80 3.93 19.95 7.15
CA ASN A 80 3.05 20.91 7.82
C ASN A 80 1.67 21.10 7.14
N MET A 81 1.52 20.61 5.91
CA MET A 81 0.25 20.59 5.18
C MET A 81 -0.48 19.24 5.30
N HIS A 82 -0.05 18.39 6.23
CA HIS A 82 -0.56 17.03 6.46
C HIS A 82 -0.38 16.07 5.27
N ARG A 83 0.48 16.40 4.30
CA ARG A 83 0.76 15.51 3.18
C ARG A 83 1.80 14.46 3.60
N ILE A 84 1.66 13.24 3.10
CA ILE A 84 2.62 12.16 3.35
C ILE A 84 3.92 12.48 2.61
N THR A 85 5.04 12.56 3.32
CA THR A 85 6.38 12.77 2.75
C THR A 85 7.20 11.49 2.67
N SER A 86 6.90 10.53 3.55
CA SER A 86 7.52 9.21 3.53
C SER A 86 6.57 8.12 4.03
N LYS A 87 6.70 6.92 3.46
CA LYS A 87 6.06 5.70 3.93
C LYS A 87 7.01 4.55 3.74
N LYS A 88 7.42 3.92 4.85
CA LYS A 88 8.34 2.79 4.83
C LYS A 88 7.65 1.59 5.45
N GLN A 89 7.66 0.46 4.77
CA GLN A 89 7.11 -0.78 5.29
C GLN A 89 8.05 -1.92 4.99
N HIS A 90 8.38 -2.69 6.01
CA HIS A 90 9.18 -3.89 5.88
C HIS A 90 8.42 -5.07 6.49
N LEU A 91 8.38 -6.17 5.75
CA LEU A 91 7.71 -7.42 6.09
C LEU A 91 8.75 -8.53 6.13
N SER A 92 8.68 -9.37 7.16
CA SER A 92 9.36 -10.65 7.22
C SER A 92 8.34 -11.75 7.49
N GLN A 93 8.41 -12.86 6.76
CA GLN A 93 7.53 -14.00 6.97
C GLN A 93 8.30 -15.31 6.78
N THR A 94 7.95 -16.34 7.57
CA THR A 94 8.55 -17.67 7.53
C THR A 94 7.46 -18.71 7.47
N GLY A 95 7.57 -19.65 6.52
CA GLY A 95 6.66 -20.76 6.34
C GLY A 95 5.20 -20.37 5.99
N VAL A 96 4.93 -19.12 5.57
CA VAL A 96 3.57 -18.63 5.29
C VAL A 96 3.19 -18.84 3.83
N GLN A 97 4.01 -18.37 2.89
CA GLN A 97 3.76 -18.53 1.45
C GLN A 97 4.49 -19.76 0.88
N PHE A 98 5.66 -20.09 1.42
CA PHE A 98 6.49 -21.23 1.03
C PHE A 98 7.36 -21.66 2.21
N ASP A 99 8.02 -22.82 2.08
CA ASP A 99 8.98 -23.28 3.08
C ASP A 99 10.26 -22.44 2.99
N GLY A 100 10.38 -21.46 3.89
CA GLY A 100 11.51 -20.54 3.94
C GLY A 100 11.11 -19.17 4.48
N THR A 101 12.06 -18.23 4.45
CA THR A 101 11.86 -16.85 4.89
C THR A 101 11.83 -15.92 3.69
N LEU A 102 10.79 -15.10 3.62
CA LEU A 102 10.65 -14.01 2.67
C LEU A 102 10.74 -12.67 3.40
N ASN A 103 11.62 -11.80 2.93
CA ASN A 103 11.68 -10.40 3.33
C ASN A 103 11.25 -9.53 2.15
N ALA A 104 10.30 -8.64 2.38
CA ALA A 104 9.77 -7.72 1.39
C ALA A 104 9.54 -6.34 2.02
N GLY A 105 9.47 -5.31 1.20
CA GLY A 105 9.19 -3.98 1.71
C GLY A 105 9.45 -2.89 0.70
N TYR A 106 9.19 -1.67 1.13
CA TYR A 106 9.43 -0.46 0.36
C TYR A 106 9.77 0.71 1.29
N ASP A 107 10.57 1.65 0.78
CA ASP A 107 10.91 2.92 1.43
C ASP A 107 10.51 4.07 0.50
N LEU A 108 9.22 4.44 0.52
CA LEU A 108 8.66 5.44 -0.37
C LEU A 108 8.95 6.86 0.13
N THR A 109 9.39 7.72 -0.78
CA THR A 109 9.44 9.18 -0.61
C THR A 109 8.48 9.84 -1.58
N TYR A 110 7.77 10.87 -1.10
CA TYR A 110 6.72 11.57 -1.85
C TYR A 110 7.15 13.01 -2.07
N THR A 111 7.05 13.49 -3.29
CA THR A 111 7.22 14.91 -3.62
C THR A 111 5.95 15.44 -4.25
N TYR A 112 5.69 16.73 -4.03
CA TYR A 112 4.48 17.42 -4.47
C TYR A 112 4.82 18.57 -5.39
N GLN A 113 3.87 18.95 -6.25
CA GLN A 113 4.01 20.10 -7.12
C GLN A 113 4.16 21.38 -6.31
N LYS A 114 4.97 22.31 -6.83
CA LYS A 114 5.30 23.58 -6.14
C LYS A 114 4.42 24.76 -6.61
N ALA A 115 3.77 24.61 -7.76
CA ALA A 115 2.94 25.65 -8.33
C ALA A 115 1.72 25.97 -7.43
N ASP A 116 1.32 27.23 -7.40
CA ASP A 116 0.14 27.66 -6.66
C ASP A 116 -1.12 26.97 -7.18
N GLY A 117 -1.99 26.56 -6.26
CA GLY A 117 -3.18 25.76 -6.55
C GLY A 117 -2.91 24.26 -6.77
N LYS A 118 -1.64 23.83 -6.88
CA LYS A 118 -1.27 22.43 -7.16
C LYS A 118 -0.49 21.73 -6.04
N LYS A 119 -0.34 22.39 -4.90
CA LYS A 119 0.52 21.92 -3.78
C LYS A 119 0.09 20.59 -3.16
N PHE A 120 -1.14 20.12 -3.42
CA PHE A 120 -1.62 18.80 -2.99
C PHE A 120 -1.51 17.71 -4.08
N GLN A 121 -1.11 18.08 -5.29
CA GLN A 121 -0.88 17.11 -6.35
C GLN A 121 0.51 16.48 -6.21
N LEU A 122 0.58 15.16 -6.29
CA LEU A 122 1.85 14.44 -6.31
C LEU A 122 2.62 14.79 -7.59
N ASP A 123 3.92 15.02 -7.44
CA ASP A 123 4.85 15.15 -8.58
C ASP A 123 5.58 13.82 -8.82
N ASN A 124 6.09 13.23 -7.74
CA ASN A 124 6.82 11.98 -7.82
C ASN A 124 6.67 11.15 -6.52
N VAL A 125 6.63 9.83 -6.67
CA VAL A 125 6.81 8.86 -5.57
C VAL A 125 7.95 7.94 -5.95
N ARG A 126 8.96 7.84 -5.11
CA ARG A 126 10.15 7.03 -5.34
C ARG A 126 10.35 6.02 -4.21
N ASP A 127 10.63 4.77 -4.57
CA ASP A 127 11.09 3.74 -3.64
C ASP A 127 12.63 3.74 -3.60
N ILE A 128 13.21 4.26 -2.52
CA ILE A 128 14.68 4.32 -2.36
C ILE A 128 15.28 2.98 -1.95
N ASN A 129 14.46 1.98 -1.61
CA ASN A 129 14.89 0.64 -1.26
C ASN A 129 14.66 -0.38 -2.38
N TYR A 130 14.26 0.07 -3.56
CA TYR A 130 14.06 -0.81 -4.71
C TYR A 130 15.39 -1.47 -5.12
N ARG A 131 15.33 -2.77 -5.40
CA ARG A 131 16.48 -3.57 -5.87
C ARG A 131 16.08 -4.31 -7.14
N THR A 132 17.05 -4.48 -8.05
CA THR A 132 16.86 -5.34 -9.22
C THR A 132 17.31 -6.77 -8.91
N GLU A 133 16.84 -7.71 -9.74
CA GLU A 133 17.35 -9.08 -9.73
C GLU A 133 18.82 -9.17 -10.12
N GLU A 134 19.31 -8.22 -10.97
CA GLU A 134 20.70 -8.14 -11.42
C GLU A 134 21.64 -7.57 -10.33
N THR A 135 21.13 -6.64 -9.52
CA THR A 135 21.90 -6.01 -8.44
C THR A 135 21.08 -5.95 -7.14
N PRO A 136 20.78 -7.10 -6.52
CA PRO A 136 19.82 -7.17 -5.42
C PRO A 136 20.26 -6.44 -4.14
N THR A 137 21.53 -6.07 -4.03
CA THR A 137 22.11 -5.35 -2.87
C THR A 137 22.24 -3.84 -3.09
N ASP A 138 22.06 -3.36 -4.33
CA ASP A 138 22.30 -1.97 -4.69
C ASP A 138 20.99 -1.23 -5.00
N SER A 139 20.37 -0.67 -3.98
CA SER A 139 19.13 0.11 -4.09
C SER A 139 19.33 1.51 -4.68
N THR A 140 20.57 1.99 -4.77
CA THR A 140 20.86 3.37 -5.20
C THR A 140 20.99 3.53 -6.71
N ASN A 141 21.11 2.42 -7.44
CA ASN A 141 21.42 2.41 -8.85
C ASN A 141 20.20 2.55 -9.78
N ILE A 142 19.00 2.65 -9.22
CA ILE A 142 17.76 2.69 -9.97
C ILE A 142 16.98 3.95 -9.67
N ASN A 143 16.64 4.68 -10.71
CA ASN A 143 15.63 5.72 -10.63
C ASN A 143 14.27 5.06 -10.93
N ASN A 144 13.54 4.74 -9.85
CA ASN A 144 12.25 4.07 -9.90
C ASN A 144 11.09 5.01 -9.52
N GLY A 145 11.25 6.30 -9.78
CA GLY A 145 10.24 7.29 -9.46
C GLY A 145 8.97 7.12 -10.31
N HIS A 146 7.82 7.29 -9.67
CA HIS A 146 6.53 7.39 -10.34
C HIS A 146 6.22 8.86 -10.57
N LYS A 147 6.05 9.26 -11.82
CA LYS A 147 5.67 10.61 -12.20
C LYS A 147 4.17 10.69 -12.43
N TYR A 148 3.56 11.75 -11.94
CA TYR A 148 2.11 11.98 -12.00
C TYR A 148 1.80 13.22 -12.82
N ILE A 149 0.81 13.13 -13.72
CA ILE A 149 0.32 14.26 -14.53
C ILE A 149 -1.17 14.40 -14.33
N TYR A 150 -1.64 15.63 -14.24
CA TYR A 150 -3.02 15.98 -13.96
C TYR A 150 -3.60 16.86 -15.06
N ASP A 151 -4.91 16.77 -15.30
CA ASP A 151 -5.65 17.69 -16.14
C ASP A 151 -5.90 19.05 -15.46
N ALA A 152 -6.62 19.93 -16.13
CA ALA A 152 -6.95 21.26 -15.62
C ALA A 152 -7.89 21.23 -14.41
N ASN A 153 -8.70 20.18 -14.27
CA ASN A 153 -9.63 19.98 -13.16
C ASN A 153 -8.94 19.35 -11.93
N GLY A 154 -7.67 18.90 -12.07
CA GLY A 154 -6.92 18.25 -11.03
C GLY A 154 -7.08 16.72 -11.01
N ASN A 155 -7.73 16.14 -12.00
CA ASN A 155 -7.82 14.68 -12.13
C ASN A 155 -6.49 14.11 -12.62
N LEU A 156 -6.09 12.97 -12.05
CA LEU A 156 -4.91 12.26 -12.48
C LEU A 156 -5.14 11.63 -13.87
N VAL A 157 -4.35 12.02 -14.87
CA VAL A 157 -4.50 11.52 -16.26
C VAL A 157 -3.38 10.57 -16.68
N TYR A 158 -2.25 10.59 -15.96
CA TYR A 158 -1.11 9.77 -16.34
C TYR A 158 -0.22 9.44 -15.14
N ILE A 159 0.20 8.19 -15.05
CA ILE A 159 1.26 7.74 -14.15
C ILE A 159 2.32 7.04 -15.00
N ASN A 160 3.56 7.46 -14.85
CA ASN A 160 4.71 6.76 -15.42
C ASN A 160 5.54 6.17 -14.29
N THR A 161 5.74 4.86 -14.32
CA THR A 161 6.69 4.16 -13.49
C THR A 161 7.99 4.02 -14.26
N SER A 162 8.77 5.11 -14.31
CA SER A 162 10.08 5.08 -14.91
C SER A 162 11.07 4.33 -14.01
N ARG A 163 11.74 3.34 -14.57
CA ARG A 163 12.83 2.60 -13.93
C ARG A 163 14.03 2.68 -14.86
N VAL A 164 15.04 3.44 -14.44
CA VAL A 164 16.27 3.58 -15.20
C VAL A 164 17.39 2.94 -14.42
N LYS A 165 18.03 1.94 -15.00
CA LYS A 165 19.20 1.26 -14.44
C LYS A 165 20.41 2.18 -14.40
N LYS A 166 21.45 1.81 -13.64
CA LYS A 166 22.70 2.58 -13.52
C LYS A 166 23.40 2.84 -14.87
N ASP A 167 23.25 1.93 -15.82
CA ASP A 167 23.78 2.05 -17.17
C ASP A 167 22.96 2.98 -18.08
N GLY A 168 21.91 3.62 -17.54
CA GLY A 168 21.02 4.51 -18.28
C GLY A 168 19.95 3.81 -19.10
N LYS A 169 19.89 2.47 -19.11
CA LYS A 169 18.85 1.73 -19.81
C LYS A 169 17.57 1.68 -18.99
N GLU A 170 16.44 1.72 -19.68
CA GLU A 170 15.13 1.54 -19.05
C GLU A 170 14.98 0.11 -18.54
N ASP A 171 14.38 -0.04 -17.34
CA ASP A 171 14.03 -1.35 -16.79
C ASP A 171 12.82 -1.90 -17.56
N GLU A 172 12.83 -3.16 -17.88
CA GLU A 172 11.75 -3.89 -18.54
C GLU A 172 10.42 -3.87 -17.73
N LYS A 173 10.48 -3.53 -16.44
CA LYS A 173 9.32 -3.36 -15.56
C LYS A 173 8.74 -1.93 -15.55
N ALA A 174 9.23 -1.03 -16.41
CA ALA A 174 8.60 0.27 -16.59
C ALA A 174 7.16 0.10 -17.07
N SER A 175 6.24 0.84 -16.47
CA SER A 175 4.82 0.76 -16.81
C SER A 175 4.20 2.15 -16.95
N GLU A 176 3.15 2.22 -17.76
CA GLU A 176 2.35 3.41 -17.93
C GLU A 176 0.90 3.14 -17.53
N GLN A 177 0.26 4.12 -16.89
CA GLN A 177 -1.16 4.13 -16.66
C GLN A 177 -1.74 5.44 -17.19
N LYS A 178 -2.82 5.37 -17.95
CA LYS A 178 -3.52 6.51 -18.52
C LYS A 178 -4.97 6.50 -18.07
N PHE A 179 -5.50 7.66 -17.76
CA PHE A 179 -6.86 7.81 -17.24
C PHE A 179 -7.62 8.87 -18.03
N LYS A 180 -8.88 8.61 -18.31
CA LYS A 180 -9.79 9.54 -18.97
C LYS A 180 -10.98 9.81 -18.06
N TRP A 181 -11.33 11.08 -17.91
CA TRP A 181 -12.40 11.57 -17.04
C TRP A 181 -13.47 12.31 -17.85
N ASP A 182 -14.70 12.34 -17.35
CA ASP A 182 -15.76 13.19 -17.88
C ASP A 182 -15.77 14.57 -17.21
N GLU A 183 -16.73 15.41 -17.61
CA GLU A 183 -16.89 16.76 -17.07
C GLU A 183 -17.31 16.78 -15.60
N GLU A 184 -17.83 15.67 -15.07
CA GLU A 184 -18.22 15.50 -13.66
C GLU A 184 -17.13 14.82 -12.82
N ASN A 185 -15.92 14.69 -13.38
CA ASN A 185 -14.74 14.06 -12.76
C ASN A 185 -14.96 12.58 -12.41
N ARG A 186 -15.79 11.87 -13.21
CA ARG A 186 -15.95 10.41 -13.10
C ARG A 186 -15.01 9.72 -14.10
N LEU A 187 -14.39 8.61 -13.69
CA LEU A 187 -13.42 7.88 -14.51
C LEU A 187 -14.12 7.14 -15.67
N LEU A 188 -13.88 7.56 -16.90
CA LEU A 188 -14.43 6.92 -18.11
C LEU A 188 -13.60 5.74 -18.60
N ALA A 189 -12.27 5.84 -18.48
CA ALA A 189 -11.36 4.77 -18.92
C ALA A 189 -10.07 4.78 -18.12
N ALA A 190 -9.52 3.58 -17.93
CA ALA A 190 -8.17 3.35 -17.43
C ALA A 190 -7.45 2.39 -18.38
N ASP A 191 -6.25 2.77 -18.80
CA ASP A 191 -5.34 1.97 -19.60
C ASP A 191 -4.10 1.64 -18.75
N GLU A 192 -3.80 0.37 -18.60
CA GLU A 192 -2.61 -0.12 -17.92
C GLU A 192 -1.83 -1.00 -18.90
N ASN A 193 -0.77 -0.42 -19.50
CA ASN A 193 0.08 -1.10 -20.48
C ASN A 193 -0.69 -1.75 -21.66
N GLY A 194 -1.74 -1.09 -22.16
CA GLY A 194 -2.57 -1.60 -23.25
C GLY A 194 -3.78 -2.41 -22.81
N PHE A 195 -3.92 -2.75 -21.54
CA PHE A 195 -5.14 -3.34 -21.01
C PHE A 195 -6.12 -2.23 -20.59
N VAL A 196 -7.21 -2.09 -21.36
CA VAL A 196 -8.16 -0.98 -21.18
C VAL A 196 -9.39 -1.45 -20.43
N SER A 197 -9.76 -0.69 -19.39
CA SER A 197 -11.05 -0.78 -18.73
C SER A 197 -11.89 0.46 -19.03
N ASN A 198 -13.16 0.28 -19.38
CA ASN A 198 -14.10 1.37 -19.62
C ASN A 198 -15.24 1.33 -18.60
N TYR A 199 -15.77 2.49 -18.26
CA TYR A 199 -16.76 2.67 -17.21
C TYR A 199 -17.90 3.55 -17.70
N TRP A 200 -19.13 3.17 -17.38
CA TRP A 200 -20.36 3.92 -17.67
C TRP A 200 -21.13 4.18 -16.39
N TYR A 201 -21.75 5.32 -16.33
CA TYR A 201 -22.47 5.81 -15.17
C TYR A 201 -23.91 6.14 -15.55
N ASP A 202 -24.85 5.99 -14.61
CA ASP A 202 -26.21 6.48 -14.74
C ASP A 202 -26.33 7.97 -14.39
N ALA A 203 -27.56 8.47 -14.40
CA ALA A 203 -27.84 9.88 -14.10
C ALA A 203 -27.55 10.27 -12.64
N ASP A 204 -27.55 9.28 -11.73
CA ASP A 204 -27.26 9.50 -10.31
C ASP A 204 -25.75 9.38 -10.00
N GLY A 205 -24.91 9.09 -11.02
CA GLY A 205 -23.46 8.98 -10.89
C GLY A 205 -22.98 7.59 -10.43
N GLU A 206 -23.86 6.60 -10.36
CA GLU A 206 -23.49 5.24 -10.02
C GLU A 206 -22.95 4.49 -11.25
N ARG A 207 -21.84 3.76 -11.05
CA ARG A 207 -21.25 2.99 -12.14
C ARG A 207 -22.09 1.76 -12.46
N THR A 208 -22.73 1.77 -13.62
CA THR A 208 -23.62 0.69 -14.07
C THR A 208 -22.93 -0.39 -14.89
N VAL A 209 -21.87 -0.02 -15.64
CA VAL A 209 -21.16 -0.96 -16.52
C VAL A 209 -19.66 -0.78 -16.38
N LYS A 210 -18.94 -1.89 -16.39
CA LYS A 210 -17.49 -1.98 -16.59
C LYS A 210 -17.23 -3.02 -17.68
N THR A 211 -16.41 -2.66 -18.67
CA THR A 211 -15.79 -3.61 -19.61
C THR A 211 -14.29 -3.56 -19.49
N SER A 212 -13.61 -4.65 -19.81
CA SER A 212 -12.16 -4.74 -19.81
C SER A 212 -11.68 -5.65 -20.93
N GLY A 213 -10.55 -5.33 -21.54
CA GLY A 213 -9.94 -6.12 -22.60
C GLY A 213 -8.58 -5.56 -23.01
N GLU A 214 -7.83 -6.36 -23.76
CA GLU A 214 -6.63 -5.90 -24.44
C GLU A 214 -7.01 -5.09 -25.68
N ASN A 215 -6.20 -4.07 -26.02
CA ASN A 215 -6.33 -3.29 -27.24
C ASN A 215 -5.67 -4.01 -28.40
#